data_a029292b10c4a7748313b7fad89f8e07
#
_entry.id   a029292b10c4a7748313b7fad89f8e07
#
_cell.length_a   1.000
_cell.length_b   1.000
_cell.length_c   1.000
_cell.angle_alpha   90.00
_cell.angle_beta   90.00
_cell.angle_gamma   90.00
#
_symmetry.space_group_name_H-M   'P 1'
#
loop_
_entity.id
_entity.type
_entity.pdbx_description
1 polymer ?
#
loop_
_entity_poly.entity_id
_entity_poly.type
_entity_poly.pdbx_seq_one_letter_code
_entity_poly.pdbx_strand_id
1 'polypeptide(L)'
;KFIFQPAEEGAPKGEEGGAELMVKEGVLKNPDVDAIFGLHIAAGLDAGKITYKSGGIMAASQSYQINVKGKQAHGSRPWASVDPIVASVQIINGLQTIISRESELTKEGAVITVGMINAGIRSNIIPENATIVGTIRTLDYGMQDFINKRMKEMVPDIAKAFRAEATIEIDKGYPITFNHLELTSQMLPTLQRIASKENVLEIDAITGAEDFSFFQQKIPGLYFFLGGKALDVNSEEAAGHHTPDFMLDESGFVLGVKTLSALALDYLEQ
;
A
#
# COMPACT_ATOMS: atom_id res chain seq x y z
N LYS A 1 -9.14 -7.69 24.21
CA LYS A 1 -7.66 -7.67 24.20
C LYS A 1 -7.18 -6.33 23.61
N PHE A 2 -6.22 -5.67 24.27
CA PHE A 2 -5.52 -4.52 23.70
C PHE A 2 -4.22 -5.00 23.06
N ILE A 3 -3.93 -4.49 21.85
CA ILE A 3 -2.73 -4.79 21.10
C ILE A 3 -1.95 -3.48 20.94
N PHE A 4 -0.72 -3.44 21.43
CA PHE A 4 0.21 -2.32 21.26
C PHE A 4 1.28 -2.77 20.28
N GLN A 5 1.13 -2.33 19.03
CA GLN A 5 1.95 -2.79 17.93
C GLN A 5 3.21 -1.92 17.78
N PRO A 6 4.41 -2.52 17.72
CA PRO A 6 5.64 -1.83 17.31
C PRO A 6 5.86 -1.93 15.81
N ALA A 7 6.71 -1.06 15.26
CA ALA A 7 7.31 -1.16 13.93
C ALA A 7 6.28 -1.23 12.76
N GLU A 8 5.20 -0.43 12.82
CA GLU A 8 4.23 -0.32 11.73
C GLU A 8 4.91 0.20 10.45
N GLU A 9 5.79 1.20 10.55
CA GLU A 9 6.56 1.79 9.44
C GLU A 9 7.71 0.90 8.94
N GLY A 10 7.77 -0.33 9.41
CA GLY A 10 8.78 -1.33 9.09
C GLY A 10 9.80 -1.57 10.20
N ALA A 11 10.22 -2.82 10.34
CA ALA A 11 11.24 -3.21 11.28
C ALA A 11 12.64 -2.73 10.85
N PRO A 12 13.60 -2.61 11.77
CA PRO A 12 14.99 -2.36 11.43
C PRO A 12 15.53 -3.39 10.43
N LYS A 13 16.50 -2.98 9.61
CA LYS A 13 17.06 -3.84 8.57
C LYS A 13 17.60 -5.17 9.15
N GLY A 14 17.05 -6.28 8.68
CA GLY A 14 17.41 -7.63 9.09
C GLY A 14 16.61 -8.18 10.28
N GLU A 15 15.60 -7.42 10.73
CA GLU A 15 14.66 -7.85 11.76
C GLU A 15 13.25 -8.01 11.18
N GLU A 16 12.42 -8.82 11.83
CA GLU A 16 10.98 -8.90 11.58
C GLU A 16 10.24 -8.03 12.62
N GLY A 17 9.08 -7.49 12.26
CA GLY A 17 8.29 -6.64 13.15
C GLY A 17 6.88 -6.41 12.63
N GLY A 18 6.17 -5.45 13.26
CA GLY A 18 4.84 -5.04 12.86
C GLY A 18 3.76 -6.10 13.07
N ALA A 19 2.63 -5.89 12.44
CA ALA A 19 1.46 -6.76 12.55
C ALA A 19 1.74 -8.19 12.03
N GLU A 20 2.53 -8.34 10.99
CA GLU A 20 2.84 -9.66 10.43
C GLU A 20 3.53 -10.57 11.46
N LEU A 21 4.56 -10.05 12.15
CA LEU A 21 5.24 -10.79 13.21
C LEU A 21 4.30 -11.10 14.37
N MET A 22 3.51 -10.12 14.82
CA MET A 22 2.54 -10.34 15.90
C MET A 22 1.52 -11.43 15.56
N VAL A 23 1.06 -11.51 14.31
CA VAL A 23 0.18 -12.58 13.84
C VAL A 23 0.90 -13.93 13.86
N LYS A 24 2.15 -13.99 13.39
CA LYS A 24 2.99 -15.21 13.44
C LYS A 24 3.20 -15.70 14.88
N GLU A 25 3.36 -14.79 15.83
CA GLU A 25 3.53 -15.08 17.26
C GLU A 25 2.21 -15.38 17.98
N GLY A 26 1.08 -15.33 17.26
CA GLY A 26 -0.22 -15.75 17.79
C GLY A 26 -0.95 -14.68 18.59
N VAL A 27 -0.74 -13.41 18.33
CA VAL A 27 -1.44 -12.29 19.02
C VAL A 27 -2.97 -12.40 18.94
N LEU A 28 -3.51 -13.07 17.92
CA LEU A 28 -4.95 -13.31 17.75
C LEU A 28 -5.46 -14.54 18.48
N LYS A 29 -4.61 -15.18 19.32
CA LYS A 29 -4.92 -16.36 20.12
C LYS A 29 -4.78 -16.05 21.62
N ASN A 30 -5.37 -16.88 22.45
CA ASN A 30 -5.30 -16.84 23.92
C ASN A 30 -5.60 -15.48 24.57
N PRO A 31 -6.87 -14.97 24.54
CA PRO A 31 -8.04 -15.60 23.95
C PRO A 31 -8.08 -15.42 22.44
N ASP A 32 -8.84 -16.27 21.76
CA ASP A 32 -9.14 -16.10 20.33
C ASP A 32 -9.85 -14.76 20.11
N VAL A 33 -9.57 -14.13 18.95
CA VAL A 33 -10.10 -12.82 18.57
C VAL A 33 -10.98 -12.99 17.35
N ASP A 34 -12.23 -12.54 17.43
CA ASP A 34 -13.24 -12.68 16.38
C ASP A 34 -13.30 -11.46 15.46
N ALA A 35 -12.94 -10.29 15.98
CA ALA A 35 -12.86 -9.03 15.23
C ALA A 35 -11.77 -8.12 15.78
N ILE A 36 -11.25 -7.21 14.95
CA ILE A 36 -10.22 -6.26 15.33
C ILE A 36 -10.58 -4.85 14.88
N PHE A 37 -10.28 -3.85 15.70
CA PHE A 37 -10.46 -2.43 15.43
C PHE A 37 -9.12 -1.71 15.51
N GLY A 38 -8.85 -0.83 14.56
CA GLY A 38 -7.66 0.01 14.53
C GLY A 38 -7.97 1.39 13.99
N LEU A 39 -7.07 2.34 14.26
CA LEU A 39 -7.17 3.69 13.72
C LEU A 39 -5.80 4.22 13.31
N HIS A 40 -5.80 5.12 12.33
CA HIS A 40 -4.68 5.97 11.99
C HIS A 40 -5.04 7.43 12.29
N ILE A 41 -4.14 8.20 12.87
CA ILE A 41 -4.33 9.63 13.06
C ILE A 41 -4.03 10.36 11.74
N ALA A 42 -4.93 11.21 11.27
CA ALA A 42 -4.80 11.91 9.99
C ALA A 42 -4.55 13.40 10.22
N ALA A 43 -3.33 13.86 9.92
CA ALA A 43 -2.93 15.26 10.10
C ALA A 43 -3.67 16.26 9.19
N GLY A 44 -4.28 15.81 8.11
CA GLY A 44 -5.08 16.65 7.20
C GLY A 44 -6.59 16.67 7.51
N LEU A 45 -7.06 15.85 8.47
CA LEU A 45 -8.47 15.76 8.87
C LEU A 45 -8.68 16.53 10.17
N ASP A 46 -9.75 17.33 10.26
CA ASP A 46 -10.08 18.12 11.44
C ASP A 46 -10.22 17.23 12.70
N ALA A 47 -9.64 17.65 13.81
CA ALA A 47 -9.86 17.04 15.12
C ALA A 47 -11.36 16.98 15.42
N GLY A 48 -11.81 15.84 15.96
CA GLY A 48 -13.23 15.58 16.20
C GLY A 48 -13.96 14.86 15.05
N LYS A 49 -13.33 14.67 13.89
CA LYS A 49 -13.87 13.90 12.77
C LYS A 49 -13.28 12.50 12.69
N ILE A 50 -14.06 11.59 12.13
CA ILE A 50 -13.66 10.23 11.77
C ILE A 50 -13.98 10.02 10.29
N THR A 51 -13.05 9.40 9.56
CA THR A 51 -13.34 8.94 8.19
C THR A 51 -13.11 7.45 8.06
N TYR A 52 -13.93 6.80 7.23
CA TYR A 52 -13.88 5.37 6.97
C TYR A 52 -14.26 5.06 5.51
N LYS A 53 -14.00 3.84 5.09
CA LYS A 53 -14.54 3.27 3.85
C LYS A 53 -14.86 1.79 4.10
N SER A 54 -15.99 1.33 3.60
CA SER A 54 -16.30 -0.10 3.56
C SER A 54 -15.52 -0.76 2.43
N GLY A 55 -14.93 -1.94 2.65
CA GLY A 55 -14.05 -2.57 1.67
C GLY A 55 -12.61 -2.04 1.73
N GLY A 56 -11.92 -2.01 0.60
CA GLY A 56 -10.54 -1.53 0.52
C GLY A 56 -10.42 -0.05 0.84
N ILE A 57 -9.81 0.29 1.98
CA ILE A 57 -9.59 1.68 2.41
C ILE A 57 -8.18 2.17 2.10
N MET A 58 -7.15 1.28 2.22
CA MET A 58 -5.77 1.57 1.84
C MET A 58 -5.22 0.48 0.93
N ALA A 59 -4.34 0.87 0.00
CA ALA A 59 -3.84 -0.03 -1.02
C ALA A 59 -2.86 -1.07 -0.47
N ALA A 60 -2.80 -2.22 -1.13
CA ALA A 60 -1.64 -3.09 -1.04
C ALA A 60 -0.39 -2.35 -1.52
N SER A 61 0.76 -2.66 -0.93
CA SER A 61 2.05 -2.11 -1.30
C SER A 61 3.02 -3.22 -1.62
N GLN A 62 3.33 -3.39 -2.89
CA GLN A 62 4.34 -4.34 -3.34
C GLN A 62 5.49 -3.58 -4.01
N SER A 63 6.72 -4.07 -3.84
CA SER A 63 7.86 -3.64 -4.64
C SER A 63 8.16 -4.67 -5.71
N TYR A 64 8.77 -4.24 -6.80
CA TYR A 64 9.26 -5.15 -7.82
C TYR A 64 10.65 -4.74 -8.29
N GLN A 65 11.43 -5.74 -8.73
CA GLN A 65 12.70 -5.55 -9.39
C GLN A 65 12.74 -6.35 -10.70
N ILE A 66 13.15 -5.70 -11.77
CA ILE A 66 13.38 -6.30 -13.07
C ILE A 66 14.87 -6.20 -13.38
N ASN A 67 15.48 -7.34 -13.72
CA ASN A 67 16.86 -7.41 -14.18
C ASN A 67 16.85 -7.76 -15.66
N VAL A 68 17.41 -6.87 -16.49
CA VAL A 68 17.50 -7.03 -17.94
C VAL A 68 18.94 -7.32 -18.32
N LYS A 69 19.18 -8.46 -18.99
CA LYS A 69 20.49 -8.90 -19.46
C LYS A 69 20.57 -8.80 -20.97
N GLY A 70 21.55 -8.07 -21.42
CA GLY A 70 21.90 -7.93 -22.83
C GLY A 70 23.30 -8.46 -23.13
N LYS A 71 23.98 -7.79 -24.04
CA LYS A 71 25.37 -8.08 -24.43
C LYS A 71 26.11 -6.78 -24.63
N GLN A 72 27.17 -6.57 -23.86
CA GLN A 72 28.02 -5.38 -23.95
C GLN A 72 28.73 -5.26 -25.28
N ALA A 73 28.84 -4.02 -25.80
CA ALA A 73 29.69 -3.68 -26.91
C ALA A 73 30.07 -2.20 -26.93
N HIS A 74 31.00 -1.82 -27.79
CA HIS A 74 31.31 -0.42 -28.06
C HIS A 74 30.10 0.28 -28.71
N GLY A 75 29.74 1.46 -28.26
CA GLY A 75 28.55 2.21 -28.71
C GLY A 75 28.53 2.50 -30.23
N SER A 76 29.70 2.56 -30.89
CA SER A 76 29.80 2.70 -32.36
C SER A 76 29.50 1.40 -33.14
N ARG A 77 29.31 0.27 -32.44
CA ARG A 77 29.07 -1.06 -33.06
C ARG A 77 27.81 -1.73 -32.45
N PRO A 78 26.66 -1.07 -32.48
CA PRO A 78 25.45 -1.59 -31.81
C PRO A 78 24.96 -2.93 -32.36
N TRP A 79 25.26 -3.24 -33.64
CA TRP A 79 24.90 -4.54 -34.23
C TRP A 79 25.62 -5.75 -33.60
N ALA A 80 26.71 -5.52 -32.86
CA ALA A 80 27.46 -6.56 -32.15
C ALA A 80 26.97 -6.76 -30.71
N SER A 81 25.98 -5.95 -30.27
CA SER A 81 25.41 -5.93 -28.92
C SER A 81 24.02 -6.53 -28.88
N VAL A 82 23.51 -6.63 -27.64
CA VAL A 82 22.10 -6.67 -27.28
C VAL A 82 21.92 -5.56 -26.24
N ASP A 83 21.15 -4.52 -26.56
CA ASP A 83 21.08 -3.32 -25.76
C ASP A 83 20.01 -3.46 -24.66
N PRO A 84 20.39 -3.61 -23.38
CA PRO A 84 19.43 -3.75 -22.28
C PRO A 84 18.76 -2.41 -21.94
N ILE A 85 19.35 -1.26 -22.31
CA ILE A 85 18.72 0.05 -22.06
C ILE A 85 17.50 0.20 -22.96
N VAL A 86 17.64 -0.07 -24.26
CA VAL A 86 16.52 -0.01 -25.21
C VAL A 86 15.43 -1.02 -24.84
N ALA A 87 15.80 -2.25 -24.47
CA ALA A 87 14.85 -3.26 -24.00
C ALA A 87 14.10 -2.78 -22.72
N SER A 88 14.82 -2.16 -21.77
CA SER A 88 14.24 -1.63 -20.53
C SER A 88 13.21 -0.53 -20.80
N VAL A 89 13.47 0.38 -21.73
CA VAL A 89 12.51 1.44 -22.11
C VAL A 89 11.20 0.83 -22.63
N GLN A 90 11.29 -0.23 -23.45
CA GLN A 90 10.10 -0.89 -23.98
C GLN A 90 9.35 -1.69 -22.89
N ILE A 91 10.06 -2.30 -21.96
CA ILE A 91 9.45 -2.93 -20.79
C ILE A 91 8.67 -1.87 -19.98
N ILE A 92 9.27 -0.73 -19.68
CA ILE A 92 8.62 0.36 -18.95
C ILE A 92 7.34 0.81 -19.68
N ASN A 93 7.41 1.05 -20.99
CA ASN A 93 6.26 1.42 -21.80
C ASN A 93 5.16 0.34 -21.75
N GLY A 94 5.55 -0.93 -21.88
CA GLY A 94 4.62 -2.06 -21.78
C GLY A 94 3.92 -2.12 -20.45
N LEU A 95 4.63 -1.99 -19.34
CA LEU A 95 4.05 -2.01 -17.98
C LEU A 95 2.95 -0.96 -17.80
N GLN A 96 3.11 0.24 -18.38
CA GLN A 96 2.06 1.27 -18.30
C GLN A 96 0.78 0.87 -19.04
N THR A 97 0.86 -0.01 -20.05
CA THR A 97 -0.31 -0.48 -20.79
C THR A 97 -1.15 -1.46 -19.98
N ILE A 98 -0.58 -2.15 -19.00
CA ILE A 98 -1.35 -3.03 -18.10
C ILE A 98 -2.44 -2.21 -17.39
N ILE A 99 -2.08 -1.04 -16.84
CA ILE A 99 -3.05 -0.17 -16.18
C ILE A 99 -3.99 0.48 -17.21
N SER A 100 -3.43 1.08 -18.26
CA SER A 100 -4.22 1.93 -19.16
C SER A 100 -5.07 1.17 -20.17
N ARG A 101 -4.81 -0.12 -20.44
CA ARG A 101 -5.45 -0.90 -21.51
C ARG A 101 -6.02 -2.25 -21.08
N GLU A 102 -5.52 -2.82 -19.99
CA GLU A 102 -5.89 -4.18 -19.60
C GLU A 102 -6.63 -4.24 -18.25
N SER A 103 -6.43 -3.22 -17.38
CA SER A 103 -7.07 -3.17 -16.06
C SER A 103 -8.49 -2.61 -16.12
N GLU A 104 -9.43 -3.25 -15.41
CA GLU A 104 -10.82 -2.81 -15.29
C GLU A 104 -10.96 -1.75 -14.17
N LEU A 105 -10.55 -0.52 -14.47
CA LEU A 105 -10.48 0.60 -13.51
C LEU A 105 -11.84 1.04 -12.95
N THR A 106 -12.96 0.50 -13.49
CA THR A 106 -14.30 0.74 -12.94
C THR A 106 -14.56 -0.02 -11.64
N LYS A 107 -13.73 -1.03 -11.32
CA LYS A 107 -13.81 -1.78 -10.05
C LYS A 107 -13.08 -1.04 -8.95
N GLU A 108 -11.77 -0.90 -9.10
CA GLU A 108 -10.92 -0.20 -8.13
C GLU A 108 -9.65 0.32 -8.81
N GLY A 109 -9.01 1.30 -8.17
CA GLY A 109 -7.77 1.89 -8.67
C GLY A 109 -6.56 0.98 -8.55
N ALA A 110 -5.62 1.13 -9.49
CA ALA A 110 -4.31 0.47 -9.43
C ALA A 110 -3.23 1.37 -10.03
N VAL A 111 -2.00 1.25 -9.52
CA VAL A 111 -0.84 2.03 -9.97
C VAL A 111 0.38 1.13 -10.11
N ILE A 112 1.09 1.23 -11.23
CA ILE A 112 2.43 0.69 -11.42
C ILE A 112 3.38 1.88 -11.60
N THR A 113 4.34 2.02 -10.70
CA THR A 113 5.33 3.09 -10.74
C THR A 113 6.72 2.50 -10.98
N VAL A 114 7.47 3.07 -11.91
CA VAL A 114 8.91 2.88 -12.02
C VAL A 114 9.58 4.00 -11.25
N GLY A 115 10.21 3.67 -10.12
CA GLY A 115 10.89 4.64 -9.26
C GLY A 115 12.37 4.80 -9.58
N MET A 116 13.00 3.74 -10.15
CA MET A 116 14.43 3.74 -10.40
C MET A 116 14.78 2.90 -11.63
N ILE A 117 15.72 3.39 -12.44
CA ILE A 117 16.38 2.63 -13.50
C ILE A 117 17.89 2.88 -13.43
N ASN A 118 18.68 1.81 -13.45
CA ASN A 118 20.13 1.86 -13.42
C ASN A 118 20.71 1.07 -14.59
N ALA A 119 21.54 1.72 -15.42
CA ALA A 119 22.23 1.07 -16.54
C ALA A 119 23.42 1.91 -17.00
N GLY A 120 24.47 1.22 -17.48
CA GLY A 120 25.63 1.86 -18.10
C GLY A 120 26.59 2.54 -17.13
N ILE A 121 27.83 2.77 -17.60
CA ILE A 121 28.90 3.42 -16.85
C ILE A 121 29.66 4.47 -17.68
N ARG A 122 29.55 4.41 -19.00
CA ARG A 122 30.19 5.35 -19.95
C ARG A 122 29.33 5.54 -21.20
N SER A 123 29.36 6.74 -21.75
CA SER A 123 28.56 7.16 -22.91
C SER A 123 28.85 6.38 -24.20
N ASN A 124 30.04 5.80 -24.34
CA ASN A 124 30.48 5.07 -25.52
C ASN A 124 30.43 3.54 -25.37
N ILE A 125 29.74 3.03 -24.32
CA ILE A 125 29.61 1.58 -24.06
C ILE A 125 28.12 1.26 -23.91
N ILE A 126 27.61 0.32 -24.70
CA ILE A 126 26.34 -0.36 -24.45
C ILE A 126 26.60 -1.34 -23.32
N PRO A 127 25.89 -1.24 -22.17
CA PRO A 127 26.15 -2.09 -21.01
C PRO A 127 25.68 -3.53 -21.22
N GLU A 128 26.07 -4.42 -20.33
CA GLU A 128 25.56 -5.79 -20.30
C GLU A 128 24.23 -5.92 -19.58
N ASN A 129 24.03 -5.09 -18.54
CA ASN A 129 22.87 -5.22 -17.66
C ASN A 129 22.17 -3.87 -17.43
N ALA A 130 20.87 -3.94 -17.17
CA ALA A 130 20.06 -2.86 -16.63
C ALA A 130 19.15 -3.39 -15.51
N THR A 131 18.84 -2.56 -14.53
CA THR A 131 17.93 -2.88 -13.43
C THR A 131 16.86 -1.81 -13.34
N ILE A 132 15.60 -2.23 -13.21
CA ILE A 132 14.44 -1.39 -13.01
C ILE A 132 13.84 -1.77 -11.67
N VAL A 133 13.50 -0.79 -10.82
CA VAL A 133 12.84 -1.01 -9.53
C VAL A 133 11.63 -0.10 -9.45
N GLY A 134 10.54 -0.62 -8.89
CA GLY A 134 9.32 0.14 -8.75
C GLY A 134 8.35 -0.44 -7.73
N THR A 135 7.16 0.13 -7.71
CA THR A 135 6.09 -0.26 -6.79
C THR A 135 4.79 -0.55 -7.52
N ILE A 136 3.96 -1.41 -6.91
CA ILE A 136 2.60 -1.71 -7.34
C ILE A 136 1.67 -1.35 -6.19
N ARG A 137 0.58 -0.63 -6.49
CA ARG A 137 -0.50 -0.32 -5.56
C ARG A 137 -1.81 -0.82 -6.12
N THR A 138 -2.59 -1.54 -5.32
CA THR A 138 -3.89 -2.09 -5.73
C THR A 138 -4.87 -2.03 -4.57
N LEU A 139 -6.15 -1.86 -4.87
CA LEU A 139 -7.24 -1.79 -3.90
C LEU A 139 -8.19 -3.00 -4.01
N ASP A 140 -7.91 -3.91 -4.93
CA ASP A 140 -8.66 -5.16 -5.16
C ASP A 140 -7.71 -6.33 -5.36
N TYR A 141 -7.99 -7.48 -4.72
CA TYR A 141 -7.13 -8.67 -4.80
C TYR A 141 -7.11 -9.30 -6.19
N GLY A 142 -8.26 -9.32 -6.88
CA GLY A 142 -8.32 -9.83 -8.25
C GLY A 142 -7.51 -8.98 -9.22
N MET A 143 -7.52 -7.66 -9.04
CA MET A 143 -6.68 -6.72 -9.78
C MET A 143 -5.20 -6.93 -9.47
N GLN A 144 -4.84 -7.16 -8.20
CA GLN A 144 -3.47 -7.45 -7.80
C GLN A 144 -2.93 -8.71 -8.46
N ASP A 145 -3.68 -9.79 -8.40
CA ASP A 145 -3.30 -11.07 -9.01
C ASP A 145 -3.16 -10.93 -10.54
N PHE A 146 -4.10 -10.23 -11.18
CA PHE A 146 -4.05 -9.95 -12.60
C PHE A 146 -2.78 -9.16 -12.97
N ILE A 147 -2.50 -8.05 -12.29
CA ILE A 147 -1.31 -7.21 -12.56
C ILE A 147 -0.03 -8.01 -12.36
N ASN A 148 0.10 -8.72 -11.24
CA ASN A 148 1.27 -9.54 -10.94
C ASN A 148 1.53 -10.60 -12.00
N LYS A 149 0.46 -11.26 -12.47
CA LYS A 149 0.53 -12.25 -13.55
C LYS A 149 0.99 -11.59 -14.86
N ARG A 150 0.33 -10.47 -15.25
CA ARG A 150 0.65 -9.79 -16.50
C ARG A 150 2.07 -9.24 -16.55
N MET A 151 2.57 -8.68 -15.45
CA MET A 151 3.96 -8.23 -15.36
C MET A 151 4.95 -9.39 -15.58
N LYS A 152 4.70 -10.55 -14.95
CA LYS A 152 5.54 -11.76 -15.09
C LYS A 152 5.53 -12.33 -16.50
N GLU A 153 4.43 -12.19 -17.24
CA GLU A 153 4.34 -12.59 -18.65
C GLU A 153 4.99 -11.56 -19.58
N MET A 154 4.64 -10.29 -19.43
CA MET A 154 5.02 -9.22 -20.34
C MET A 154 6.53 -8.90 -20.31
N VAL A 155 7.15 -8.90 -19.14
CA VAL A 155 8.56 -8.51 -18.98
C VAL A 155 9.50 -9.40 -19.79
N PRO A 156 9.47 -10.74 -19.67
CA PRO A 156 10.34 -11.59 -20.46
C PRO A 156 9.98 -11.58 -21.97
N ASP A 157 8.72 -11.44 -22.33
CA ASP A 157 8.29 -11.43 -23.73
C ASP A 157 8.78 -10.18 -24.47
N ILE A 158 8.68 -9.01 -23.82
CA ILE A 158 9.23 -7.76 -24.39
C ILE A 158 10.76 -7.87 -24.51
N ALA A 159 11.46 -8.32 -23.47
CA ALA A 159 12.90 -8.49 -23.52
C ALA A 159 13.33 -9.39 -24.70
N LYS A 160 12.64 -10.51 -24.88
CA LYS A 160 12.88 -11.46 -26.01
C LYS A 160 12.70 -10.80 -27.37
N ALA A 161 11.71 -9.91 -27.54
CA ALA A 161 11.50 -9.17 -28.78
C ALA A 161 12.72 -8.30 -29.13
N PHE A 162 13.50 -7.87 -28.12
CA PHE A 162 14.76 -7.14 -28.28
C PHE A 162 16.02 -8.02 -28.18
N ARG A 163 15.88 -9.34 -28.22
CA ARG A 163 16.95 -10.36 -28.09
C ARG A 163 17.61 -10.34 -26.69
N ALA A 164 17.06 -9.62 -25.72
CA ALA A 164 17.51 -9.59 -24.33
C ALA A 164 16.81 -10.67 -23.51
N GLU A 165 17.34 -10.93 -22.31
CA GLU A 165 16.71 -11.73 -21.29
C GLU A 165 16.25 -10.80 -20.15
N ALA A 166 15.08 -11.05 -19.57
CA ALA A 166 14.65 -10.32 -18.36
C ALA A 166 13.98 -11.24 -17.37
N THR A 167 14.23 -10.97 -16.09
CA THR A 167 13.54 -11.58 -14.95
C THR A 167 12.86 -10.50 -14.14
N ILE A 168 11.75 -10.85 -13.48
CA ILE A 168 11.04 -9.98 -12.56
C ILE A 168 10.80 -10.70 -11.25
N GLU A 169 11.08 -10.01 -10.15
CA GLU A 169 10.73 -10.39 -8.79
C GLU A 169 9.74 -9.37 -8.24
N ILE A 170 8.66 -9.85 -7.64
CA ILE A 170 7.63 -9.02 -6.99
C ILE A 170 7.52 -9.54 -5.57
N ASP A 171 7.73 -8.66 -4.58
CA ASP A 171 7.58 -9.03 -3.18
C ASP A 171 6.10 -9.14 -2.78
N LYS A 172 5.84 -9.69 -1.59
CA LYS A 172 4.47 -9.78 -1.08
C LYS A 172 3.95 -8.43 -0.62
N GLY A 173 4.82 -7.61 -0.04
CA GLY A 173 4.51 -6.33 0.55
C GLY A 173 3.39 -6.36 1.59
N TYR A 174 2.74 -5.22 1.80
CA TYR A 174 1.56 -5.13 2.66
C TYR A 174 0.30 -5.49 1.89
N PRO A 175 -0.60 -6.30 2.46
CA PRO A 175 -1.92 -6.56 1.90
C PRO A 175 -2.78 -5.29 1.79
N ILE A 176 -3.92 -5.40 1.13
CA ILE A 176 -4.94 -4.36 1.14
C ILE A 176 -5.49 -4.23 2.56
N THR A 177 -5.54 -3.01 3.11
CA THR A 177 -6.29 -2.72 4.33
C THR A 177 -7.77 -2.73 3.97
N PHE A 178 -8.42 -3.84 4.31
CA PHE A 178 -9.78 -4.15 3.84
C PHE A 178 -10.76 -4.21 5.00
N ASN A 179 -11.61 -3.21 5.12
CA ASN A 179 -12.68 -3.18 6.10
C ASN A 179 -13.78 -4.18 5.76
N HIS A 180 -14.01 -5.15 6.64
CA HIS A 180 -15.00 -6.19 6.43
C HIS A 180 -16.40 -5.58 6.32
N LEU A 181 -17.12 -5.86 5.22
CA LEU A 181 -18.36 -5.16 4.85
C LEU A 181 -19.42 -5.23 5.94
N GLU A 182 -19.69 -6.45 6.45
CA GLU A 182 -20.71 -6.67 7.48
C GLU A 182 -20.29 -6.03 8.80
N LEU A 183 -19.04 -6.22 9.26
CA LEU A 183 -18.53 -5.61 10.48
C LEU A 183 -18.58 -4.08 10.40
N THR A 184 -18.22 -3.49 9.26
CA THR A 184 -18.28 -2.04 9.06
C THR A 184 -19.72 -1.53 9.17
N SER A 185 -20.66 -2.19 8.49
CA SER A 185 -22.10 -1.86 8.57
C SER A 185 -22.65 -1.98 9.98
N GLN A 186 -22.26 -3.02 10.72
CA GLN A 186 -22.67 -3.31 12.08
C GLN A 186 -22.12 -2.27 13.07
N MET A 187 -20.86 -1.83 12.89
CA MET A 187 -20.17 -0.92 13.81
C MET A 187 -20.31 0.57 13.45
N LEU A 188 -20.82 0.90 12.26
CA LEU A 188 -21.04 2.30 11.86
C LEU A 188 -21.95 3.09 12.84
N PRO A 189 -23.04 2.54 13.39
CA PRO A 189 -23.84 3.23 14.41
C PRO A 189 -23.02 3.59 15.65
N THR A 190 -22.06 2.75 16.05
CA THR A 190 -21.16 3.04 17.19
C THR A 190 -20.26 4.22 16.88
N LEU A 191 -19.63 4.28 15.70
CA LEU A 191 -18.83 5.44 15.27
C LEU A 191 -19.68 6.72 15.33
N GLN A 192 -20.89 6.68 14.76
CA GLN A 192 -21.81 7.82 14.71
C GLN A 192 -22.33 8.24 16.09
N ARG A 193 -22.51 7.30 17.01
CA ARG A 193 -22.91 7.60 18.38
C ARG A 193 -21.82 8.32 19.18
N ILE A 194 -20.56 7.96 18.93
CA ILE A 194 -19.41 8.50 19.68
C ILE A 194 -18.92 9.83 19.10
N ALA A 195 -18.84 9.98 17.77
CA ALA A 195 -18.30 11.17 17.11
C ALA A 195 -19.39 12.16 16.65
N SER A 196 -20.68 11.82 16.77
CA SER A 196 -21.85 12.42 16.10
C SER A 196 -21.88 12.07 14.60
N LYS A 197 -23.09 11.88 14.07
CA LYS A 197 -23.29 11.38 12.69
C LYS A 197 -22.64 12.27 11.63
N GLU A 198 -22.71 13.58 11.82
CA GLU A 198 -22.14 14.59 10.92
C GLU A 198 -20.60 14.61 10.88
N ASN A 199 -19.95 14.03 11.87
CA ASN A 199 -18.50 13.94 12.00
C ASN A 199 -17.94 12.59 11.54
N VAL A 200 -18.79 11.65 11.09
CA VAL A 200 -18.39 10.35 10.56
C VAL A 200 -18.64 10.33 9.06
N LEU A 201 -17.58 10.42 8.28
CA LEU A 201 -17.64 10.60 6.83
C LEU A 201 -17.09 9.38 6.11
N GLU A 202 -17.82 8.92 5.09
CA GLU A 202 -17.27 7.92 4.16
C GLU A 202 -16.38 8.62 3.13
N ILE A 203 -15.22 8.04 2.84
CA ILE A 203 -14.21 8.58 1.91
C ILE A 203 -13.90 7.60 0.79
N ASP A 204 -13.26 8.10 -0.26
CA ASP A 204 -12.61 7.25 -1.25
C ASP A 204 -11.37 6.57 -0.65
N ALA A 205 -10.97 5.45 -1.26
CA ALA A 205 -9.75 4.75 -0.87
C ALA A 205 -8.50 5.60 -1.15
N ILE A 206 -7.47 5.40 -0.33
CA ILE A 206 -6.17 6.03 -0.53
C ILE A 206 -5.11 5.02 -0.97
N THR A 207 -4.06 5.50 -1.63
CA THR A 207 -2.97 4.64 -2.13
C THR A 207 -1.84 4.43 -1.11
N GLY A 208 -1.97 4.94 0.12
CA GLY A 208 -1.15 4.55 1.26
C GLY A 208 -1.33 3.07 1.59
N ALA A 209 -0.41 2.51 2.35
CA ALA A 209 -0.47 1.13 2.82
C ALA A 209 -0.35 1.11 4.34
N GLU A 210 -0.86 0.05 4.96
CA GLU A 210 -0.96 -0.09 6.42
C GLU A 210 -0.81 -1.57 6.79
N ASP A 211 0.04 -1.89 7.75
CA ASP A 211 0.32 -3.27 8.12
C ASP A 211 -0.79 -3.90 8.98
N PHE A 212 -1.72 -3.11 9.53
CA PHE A 212 -2.97 -3.61 10.13
C PHE A 212 -3.70 -4.61 9.23
N SER A 213 -3.48 -4.51 7.92
CA SER A 213 -3.95 -5.44 6.90
C SER A 213 -3.58 -6.89 7.18
N PHE A 214 -2.45 -7.18 7.84
CA PHE A 214 -2.08 -8.55 8.21
C PHE A 214 -3.02 -9.17 9.24
N PHE A 215 -3.55 -8.37 10.18
CA PHE A 215 -4.63 -8.84 11.07
C PHE A 215 -5.90 -9.12 10.29
N GLN A 216 -6.26 -8.22 9.36
CA GLN A 216 -7.46 -8.33 8.52
C GLN A 216 -7.41 -9.51 7.54
N GLN A 217 -6.22 -10.05 7.24
CA GLN A 217 -6.07 -11.32 6.51
C GLN A 217 -6.52 -12.55 7.33
N LYS A 218 -6.69 -12.42 8.63
CA LYS A 218 -6.97 -13.52 9.56
C LYS A 218 -8.36 -13.45 10.17
N ILE A 219 -8.84 -12.26 10.46
CA ILE A 219 -10.13 -12.01 11.12
C ILE A 219 -10.77 -10.73 10.55
N PRO A 220 -12.10 -10.59 10.65
CA PRO A 220 -12.78 -9.34 10.29
C PRO A 220 -12.18 -8.15 11.02
N GLY A 221 -11.91 -7.06 10.31
CA GLY A 221 -11.36 -5.84 10.88
C GLY A 221 -12.07 -4.60 10.37
N LEU A 222 -12.10 -3.57 11.20
CA LEU A 222 -12.50 -2.21 10.84
C LEU A 222 -11.37 -1.25 11.20
N TYR A 223 -10.84 -0.58 10.20
CA TYR A 223 -9.82 0.46 10.30
C TYR A 223 -10.39 1.79 9.85
N PHE A 224 -10.12 2.86 10.59
CA PHE A 224 -10.65 4.19 10.30
C PHE A 224 -9.59 5.26 10.56
N PHE A 225 -9.79 6.46 10.00
CA PHE A 225 -8.94 7.61 10.26
C PHE A 225 -9.57 8.50 11.31
N LEU A 226 -8.76 8.93 12.27
CA LEU A 226 -9.10 9.89 13.30
C LEU A 226 -8.48 11.25 12.96
N GLY A 227 -9.26 12.31 13.00
CA GLY A 227 -8.78 13.67 12.75
C GLY A 227 -7.80 14.15 13.82
N GLY A 228 -6.66 14.69 13.34
CA GLY A 228 -5.59 15.26 14.14
C GLY A 228 -5.20 16.68 13.73
N LYS A 229 -5.93 17.31 12.78
CA LYS A 229 -5.67 18.69 12.36
C LYS A 229 -6.40 19.67 13.28
N ALA A 230 -5.70 20.71 13.74
CA ALA A 230 -6.33 21.79 14.49
C ALA A 230 -7.36 22.55 13.61
N LEU A 231 -8.47 22.97 14.21
CA LEU A 231 -9.59 23.58 13.49
C LEU A 231 -9.28 24.93 12.86
N ASP A 232 -8.29 25.64 13.39
CA ASP A 232 -7.82 26.95 12.91
C ASP A 232 -6.76 26.84 11.81
N VAL A 233 -6.31 25.62 11.47
CA VAL A 233 -5.37 25.35 10.39
C VAL A 233 -6.13 25.02 9.11
N ASN A 234 -5.79 25.69 8.00
CA ASN A 234 -6.32 25.33 6.68
C ASN A 234 -5.80 23.94 6.25
N SER A 235 -6.67 23.12 5.68
CA SER A 235 -6.28 21.76 5.23
C SER A 235 -5.19 21.78 4.15
N GLU A 236 -5.08 22.84 3.34
CA GLU A 236 -4.03 23.01 2.35
C GLU A 236 -2.67 23.38 2.97
N GLU A 237 -2.67 23.91 4.20
CA GLU A 237 -1.49 24.34 4.95
C GLU A 237 -1.06 23.29 5.99
N ALA A 238 -1.90 22.28 6.25
CA ALA A 238 -1.58 21.22 7.20
C ALA A 238 -0.38 20.41 6.70
N ALA A 239 0.65 20.34 7.53
CA ALA A 239 1.83 19.52 7.24
C ALA A 239 1.44 18.05 7.14
N GLY A 240 1.87 17.38 6.07
CA GLY A 240 1.60 15.96 5.85
C GLY A 240 2.39 15.07 6.82
N HIS A 241 1.98 13.82 6.91
CA HIS A 241 2.78 12.77 7.57
C HIS A 241 4.18 12.69 6.94
N HIS A 242 5.17 12.26 7.70
CA HIS A 242 6.57 12.11 7.27
C HIS A 242 7.26 13.41 6.85
N THR A 243 6.77 14.56 7.32
CA THR A 243 7.42 15.87 7.11
C THR A 243 7.99 16.44 8.42
N PRO A 244 9.04 17.27 8.37
CA PRO A 244 9.61 17.88 9.58
C PRO A 244 8.62 18.75 10.37
N ASP A 245 7.63 19.31 9.70
CA ASP A 245 6.65 20.23 10.27
C ASP A 245 5.34 19.50 10.70
N PHE A 246 5.37 18.16 10.75
CA PHE A 246 4.23 17.35 11.19
C PHE A 246 3.77 17.77 12.59
N MET A 247 2.49 18.10 12.69
CA MET A 247 1.83 18.53 13.94
C MET A 247 0.46 17.88 14.07
N LEU A 248 0.07 17.59 15.30
CA LEU A 248 -1.26 17.05 15.63
C LEU A 248 -1.92 17.89 16.73
N ASP A 249 -3.23 18.04 16.63
CA ASP A 249 -4.07 18.54 17.71
C ASP A 249 -4.49 17.36 18.61
N GLU A 250 -3.93 17.30 19.80
CA GLU A 250 -4.16 16.24 20.77
C GLU A 250 -5.61 16.21 21.31
N SER A 251 -6.41 17.27 21.09
CA SER A 251 -7.83 17.29 21.49
C SER A 251 -8.65 16.16 20.84
N GLY A 252 -8.22 15.68 19.66
CA GLY A 252 -8.80 14.53 18.97
C GLY A 252 -8.54 13.18 19.65
N PHE A 253 -7.50 13.03 20.47
CA PHE A 253 -7.09 11.73 21.02
C PHE A 253 -8.13 11.10 21.93
N VAL A 254 -8.84 11.92 22.73
CA VAL A 254 -9.93 11.44 23.60
C VAL A 254 -11.06 10.79 22.78
N LEU A 255 -11.34 11.32 21.58
CA LEU A 255 -12.32 10.72 20.66
C LEU A 255 -11.85 9.35 20.21
N GLY A 256 -10.58 9.20 19.84
CA GLY A 256 -9.99 7.92 19.43
C GLY A 256 -10.12 6.85 20.51
N VAL A 257 -9.73 7.17 21.75
CA VAL A 257 -9.86 6.25 22.91
C VAL A 257 -11.31 5.84 23.15
N LYS A 258 -12.24 6.81 23.13
CA LYS A 258 -13.69 6.53 23.32
C LYS A 258 -14.21 5.63 22.19
N THR A 259 -13.80 5.90 20.94
CA THR A 259 -14.26 5.16 19.77
C THR A 259 -13.79 3.70 19.81
N LEU A 260 -12.49 3.45 20.00
CA LEU A 260 -11.97 2.08 20.09
C LEU A 260 -12.58 1.31 21.27
N SER A 261 -12.76 1.98 22.43
CA SER A 261 -13.39 1.36 23.59
C SER A 261 -14.86 1.01 23.34
N ALA A 262 -15.62 1.93 22.71
CA ALA A 262 -17.02 1.71 22.39
C ALA A 262 -17.22 0.62 21.34
N LEU A 263 -16.38 0.58 20.29
CA LEU A 263 -16.40 -0.49 19.30
C LEU A 263 -16.20 -1.87 19.93
N ALA A 264 -15.23 -1.99 20.85
CA ALA A 264 -14.99 -3.24 21.55
C ALA A 264 -16.16 -3.65 22.45
N LEU A 265 -16.78 -2.72 23.18
CA LEU A 265 -17.91 -2.99 24.06
C LEU A 265 -19.16 -3.34 23.27
N ASP A 266 -19.55 -2.51 22.30
CA ASP A 266 -20.76 -2.74 21.50
C ASP A 266 -20.68 -4.04 20.68
N TYR A 267 -19.48 -4.43 20.23
CA TYR A 267 -19.26 -5.71 19.56
C TYR A 267 -19.45 -6.91 20.49
N LEU A 268 -19.03 -6.80 21.75
CA LEU A 268 -19.18 -7.87 22.76
C LEU A 268 -20.59 -8.00 23.32
N GLU A 269 -21.43 -6.97 23.17
CA GLU A 269 -22.82 -6.96 23.65
C GLU A 269 -23.83 -7.54 22.63
N GLN A 270 -23.36 -7.89 21.43
CA GLN A 270 -24.16 -8.47 20.35
C GLN A 270 -24.17 -10.02 20.43
#